data_1244c1c1ddb3f04041212b691b1d4f96
#
_entry.id   1244c1c1ddb3f04041212b691b1d4f96
#
_cell.length_a   1.000
_cell.length_b   1.000
_cell.length_c   1.000
_cell.angle_alpha   90.00
_cell.angle_beta   90.00
_cell.angle_gamma   90.00
#
_symmetry.space_group_name_H-M   'P 1'
#
loop_
_entity.id
_entity.type
_entity.pdbx_description
1 polymer ?
#
loop_
_entity_poly.entity_id
_entity_poly.type
_entity_poly.pdbx_seq_one_letter_code
_entity_poly.pdbx_strand_id
1 'polypeptide(L)'
;MRTLAVVVAGVGLLLAVTPLRAHHAFSAEFDVSKPMKLKGTLTKWEMINPHSWFHLDVKGPDGQVVPWLIEGGSPNQLIRLGVTKNTLSVGTELLIEGYLARDGTNKGVGRNFTFADGRRMFLGGSAPGAGGADSK
;
A
#
# COMPACT_ATOMS: atom_id res chain seq x y z
N MET A 1 30.91 -33.95 14.10
CA MET A 1 31.25 -32.62 13.54
C MET A 1 30.69 -32.37 12.12
N ARG A 2 30.62 -33.34 11.25
CA ARG A 2 30.09 -33.16 9.89
C ARG A 2 28.58 -32.87 9.83
N THR A 3 27.78 -33.40 10.72
CA THR A 3 26.31 -33.22 10.79
C THR A 3 25.92 -31.81 11.28
N LEU A 4 26.67 -31.21 12.18
CA LEU A 4 26.39 -29.88 12.70
C LEU A 4 26.62 -28.78 11.63
N ALA A 5 27.65 -28.93 10.81
CA ALA A 5 27.95 -28.00 9.71
C ALA A 5 26.87 -27.95 8.64
N VAL A 6 26.23 -29.11 8.33
CA VAL A 6 25.15 -29.20 7.34
C VAL A 6 23.86 -28.54 7.84
N VAL A 7 23.55 -28.67 9.15
CA VAL A 7 22.35 -28.06 9.75
C VAL A 7 22.49 -26.53 9.79
N VAL A 8 23.66 -26.00 10.13
CA VAL A 8 23.91 -24.55 10.18
C VAL A 8 23.86 -23.93 8.77
N ALA A 9 24.37 -24.63 7.75
CA ALA A 9 24.29 -24.17 6.37
C ALA A 9 22.84 -24.18 5.83
N GLY A 10 22.04 -25.18 6.22
CA GLY A 10 20.63 -25.28 5.83
C GLY A 10 19.75 -24.19 6.46
N VAL A 11 19.95 -23.86 7.73
CA VAL A 11 19.22 -22.78 8.43
C VAL A 11 19.64 -21.41 7.89
N GLY A 12 20.91 -21.20 7.59
CA GLY A 12 21.38 -19.94 6.99
C GLY A 12 20.81 -19.67 5.59
N LEU A 13 20.59 -20.70 4.79
CA LEU A 13 20.01 -20.60 3.45
C LEU A 13 18.50 -20.29 3.49
N LEU A 14 17.78 -20.79 4.50
CA LEU A 14 16.33 -20.52 4.68
C LEU A 14 16.03 -19.08 5.12
N LEU A 15 16.96 -18.43 5.82
CA LEU A 15 16.80 -17.05 6.28
C LEU A 15 17.10 -15.99 5.21
N ALA A 16 17.82 -16.36 4.16
CA ALA A 16 18.21 -15.44 3.08
C ALA A 16 17.14 -15.23 1.99
N VAL A 17 16.04 -16.00 2.00
CA VAL A 17 15.07 -16.04 0.87
C VAL A 17 13.84 -15.14 1.12
N THR A 18 13.63 -14.62 2.33
CA THR A 18 12.40 -13.93 2.69
C THR A 18 12.23 -12.48 2.16
N PRO A 19 13.27 -11.64 1.99
CA PRO A 19 13.05 -10.28 1.47
C PRO A 19 12.84 -10.20 -0.05
N LEU A 20 13.33 -11.17 -0.82
CA LEU A 20 13.19 -11.12 -2.29
C LEU A 20 11.74 -11.32 -2.78
N ARG A 21 10.92 -12.07 -2.07
CA ARG A 21 9.54 -12.34 -2.50
C ARG A 21 8.62 -11.13 -2.43
N ALA A 22 8.81 -10.25 -1.44
CA ALA A 22 7.96 -9.06 -1.27
C ALA A 22 8.21 -8.02 -2.38
N HIS A 23 9.45 -7.81 -2.78
CA HIS A 23 9.80 -6.90 -3.87
C HIS A 23 9.35 -7.41 -5.24
N HIS A 24 9.39 -8.72 -5.48
CA HIS A 24 8.90 -9.32 -6.72
C HIS A 24 7.37 -9.22 -6.84
N ALA A 25 6.62 -9.37 -5.76
CA ALA A 25 5.16 -9.25 -5.78
C ALA A 25 4.72 -7.82 -6.12
N PHE A 26 5.34 -6.80 -5.51
CA PHE A 26 5.05 -5.40 -5.82
C PHE A 26 5.32 -5.07 -7.29
N SER A 27 6.52 -5.33 -7.80
CA SER A 27 6.93 -4.99 -9.16
C SER A 27 6.20 -5.78 -10.24
N ALA A 28 5.58 -6.91 -9.89
CA ALA A 28 4.73 -7.67 -10.81
C ALA A 28 3.37 -6.96 -11.05
N GLU A 29 2.83 -6.29 -10.05
CA GLU A 29 1.49 -5.71 -10.08
C GLU A 29 1.48 -4.19 -10.27
N PHE A 30 2.44 -3.47 -9.68
CA PHE A 30 2.51 -2.00 -9.70
C PHE A 30 3.79 -1.49 -10.37
N ASP A 31 3.73 -0.26 -10.85
CA ASP A 31 4.80 0.37 -11.60
C ASP A 31 5.32 1.64 -10.91
N VAL A 32 6.51 1.55 -10.31
CA VAL A 32 7.16 2.70 -9.65
C VAL A 32 7.48 3.86 -10.61
N SER A 33 7.57 3.59 -11.91
CA SER A 33 7.76 4.64 -12.92
C SER A 33 6.47 5.39 -13.27
N LYS A 34 5.33 4.92 -12.76
CA LYS A 34 4.02 5.53 -12.96
C LYS A 34 3.45 6.03 -11.63
N PRO A 35 3.93 7.17 -11.12
CA PRO A 35 3.39 7.75 -9.91
C PRO A 35 1.91 8.11 -10.09
N MET A 36 1.15 7.90 -9.03
CA MET A 36 -0.28 8.18 -8.97
C MET A 36 -0.54 9.29 -7.97
N LYS A 37 -1.42 10.22 -8.33
CA LYS A 37 -1.95 11.24 -7.44
C LYS A 37 -3.43 11.42 -7.74
N LEU A 38 -4.28 10.94 -6.82
CA LEU A 38 -5.73 10.91 -6.99
C LEU A 38 -6.41 11.68 -5.87
N LYS A 39 -7.32 12.57 -6.24
CA LYS A 39 -8.25 13.19 -5.31
C LYS A 39 -9.61 12.52 -5.44
N GLY A 40 -10.11 11.96 -4.35
CA GLY A 40 -11.37 11.23 -4.36
C GLY A 40 -12.02 11.16 -2.99
N THR A 41 -13.25 10.68 -2.99
CA THR A 41 -14.02 10.44 -1.77
C THR A 41 -13.96 8.97 -1.40
N LEU A 42 -13.59 8.68 -0.16
CA LEU A 42 -13.57 7.32 0.36
C LEU A 42 -15.01 6.79 0.49
N THR A 43 -15.34 5.75 -0.26
CA THR A 43 -16.69 5.14 -0.24
C THR A 43 -16.76 3.88 0.60
N LYS A 44 -15.64 3.16 0.69
CA LYS A 44 -15.50 1.93 1.50
C LYS A 44 -14.03 1.68 1.77
N TRP A 45 -13.70 1.02 2.88
CA TRP A 45 -12.40 0.40 3.07
C TRP A 45 -12.49 -0.90 3.84
N GLU A 46 -11.62 -1.81 3.50
CA GLU A 46 -11.64 -3.19 3.97
C GLU A 46 -10.31 -3.50 4.64
N MET A 47 -10.39 -3.84 5.92
CA MET A 47 -9.25 -4.28 6.73
C MET A 47 -9.10 -5.78 6.59
N ILE A 48 -8.39 -6.22 5.55
CA ILE A 48 -8.20 -7.63 5.21
C ILE A 48 -6.71 -7.96 5.18
N ASN A 49 -6.35 -9.17 5.60
CA ASN A 49 -4.99 -9.69 5.42
C ASN A 49 -4.87 -10.37 4.04
N PRO A 50 -3.72 -10.25 3.37
CA PRO A 50 -2.51 -9.53 3.77
C PRO A 50 -2.52 -8.03 3.45
N HIS A 51 -3.49 -7.54 2.67
CA HIS A 51 -3.56 -6.16 2.20
C HIS A 51 -4.94 -5.57 2.45
N SER A 52 -4.99 -4.34 2.95
CA SER A 52 -6.22 -3.58 3.06
C SER A 52 -6.54 -2.87 1.75
N TRP A 53 -7.83 -2.57 1.51
CA TRP A 53 -8.33 -1.99 0.28
C TRP A 53 -9.17 -0.75 0.55
N PHE A 54 -8.88 0.33 -0.17
CA PHE A 54 -9.60 1.60 -0.10
C PHE A 54 -10.32 1.84 -1.43
N HIS A 55 -11.62 1.98 -1.38
CA HIS A 55 -12.47 2.29 -2.52
C HIS A 55 -12.71 3.80 -2.57
N LEU A 56 -12.37 4.43 -3.67
CA LEU A 56 -12.52 5.86 -3.88
C LEU A 56 -13.38 6.15 -5.09
N ASP A 57 -14.26 7.13 -4.95
CA ASP A 57 -14.90 7.78 -6.09
C ASP A 57 -14.05 8.98 -6.51
N VAL A 58 -13.50 8.93 -7.71
CA VAL A 58 -12.64 9.99 -8.28
C VAL A 58 -13.41 10.69 -9.39
N LYS A 59 -13.56 12.00 -9.27
CA LYS A 59 -14.19 12.83 -10.29
C LYS A 59 -13.18 13.19 -11.37
N GLY A 60 -13.47 12.78 -12.59
CA GLY A 60 -12.66 13.10 -13.78
C GLY A 60 -12.86 14.55 -14.25
N PRO A 61 -12.04 15.00 -15.23
CA PRO A 61 -12.14 16.34 -15.80
C PRO A 61 -13.48 16.64 -16.49
N ASP A 62 -14.14 15.59 -16.98
CA ASP A 62 -15.48 15.62 -17.61
C ASP A 62 -16.63 15.65 -16.60
N GLY A 63 -16.33 15.60 -15.30
CA GLY A 63 -17.30 15.52 -14.21
C GLY A 63 -17.82 14.13 -13.95
N GLN A 64 -17.45 13.12 -14.71
CA GLN A 64 -17.80 11.72 -14.46
C GLN A 64 -17.08 11.17 -13.24
N VAL A 65 -17.81 10.40 -12.43
CA VAL A 65 -17.23 9.71 -11.27
C VAL A 65 -16.73 8.34 -11.70
N VAL A 66 -15.47 8.06 -11.41
CA VAL A 66 -14.81 6.80 -11.72
C VAL A 66 -14.37 6.12 -10.42
N PRO A 67 -14.80 4.88 -10.16
CA PRO A 67 -14.34 4.14 -8.99
C PRO A 67 -12.89 3.70 -9.14
N TRP A 68 -12.13 3.87 -8.07
CA TRP A 68 -10.74 3.45 -7.95
C TRP A 68 -10.57 2.50 -6.76
N LEU A 69 -9.66 1.55 -6.90
CA LEU A 69 -9.28 0.60 -5.86
C LEU A 69 -7.82 0.81 -5.48
N ILE A 70 -7.57 1.14 -4.23
CA ILE A 70 -6.22 1.43 -3.73
C ILE A 70 -5.81 0.40 -2.69
N GLU A 71 -4.71 -0.29 -2.96
CA GLU A 71 -4.09 -1.21 -2.02
C GLU A 71 -3.31 -0.44 -0.95
N GLY A 72 -3.48 -0.83 0.30
CA GLY A 72 -2.68 -0.40 1.43
C GLY A 72 -2.03 -1.59 2.13
N GLY A 73 -1.37 -1.35 3.23
CA GLY A 73 -0.75 -2.37 4.05
C GLY A 73 -1.75 -3.29 4.75
N SER A 74 -1.23 -4.23 5.53
CA SER A 74 -2.05 -5.09 6.37
C SER A 74 -2.79 -4.29 7.44
N PRO A 75 -3.88 -4.81 8.01
CA PRO A 75 -4.59 -4.16 9.11
C PRO A 75 -3.67 -3.75 10.27
N ASN A 76 -2.73 -4.62 10.65
CA ASN A 76 -1.79 -4.34 11.73
C ASN A 76 -0.81 -3.19 11.40
N GLN A 77 -0.37 -3.08 10.15
CA GLN A 77 0.46 -1.96 9.71
C GLN A 77 -0.32 -0.64 9.76
N LEU A 78 -1.55 -0.63 9.26
CA LEU A 78 -2.42 0.55 9.26
C LEU A 78 -2.68 1.05 10.68
N ILE A 79 -3.03 0.16 11.61
CA ILE A 79 -3.27 0.50 13.02
C ILE A 79 -2.02 1.13 13.65
N ARG A 80 -0.83 0.59 13.41
CA ARG A 80 0.44 1.15 13.91
C ARG A 80 0.75 2.53 13.33
N LEU A 81 0.29 2.79 12.11
CA LEU A 81 0.43 4.09 11.44
C LEU A 81 -0.70 5.06 11.82
N GLY A 82 -1.60 4.66 12.70
CA GLY A 82 -2.71 5.48 13.17
C GLY A 82 -3.94 5.50 12.26
N VAL A 83 -3.97 4.66 11.23
CA VAL A 83 -5.12 4.55 10.31
C VAL A 83 -6.14 3.59 10.92
N THR A 84 -7.20 4.13 11.48
CA THR A 84 -8.29 3.42 12.14
C THR A 84 -9.65 3.97 11.71
N LYS A 85 -10.72 3.29 12.06
CA LYS A 85 -12.09 3.79 11.80
C LYS A 85 -12.40 5.12 12.47
N ASN A 86 -11.67 5.46 13.54
CA ASN A 86 -11.83 6.74 14.24
C ASN A 86 -11.06 7.88 13.57
N THR A 87 -9.98 7.56 12.83
CA THR A 87 -9.13 8.57 12.18
C THR A 87 -9.44 8.72 10.70
N LEU A 88 -10.08 7.71 10.08
CA LEU A 88 -10.48 7.70 8.68
C LEU A 88 -11.91 7.20 8.52
N SER A 89 -12.82 8.10 8.20
CA SER A 89 -14.25 7.81 8.00
C SER A 89 -14.59 7.71 6.52
N VAL A 90 -15.55 6.84 6.18
CA VAL A 90 -16.20 6.82 4.86
C VAL A 90 -16.86 8.19 4.61
N GLY A 91 -16.81 8.68 3.37
CA GLY A 91 -17.24 10.02 2.99
C GLY A 91 -16.16 11.08 3.05
N THR A 92 -14.97 10.77 3.58
CA THR A 92 -13.85 11.71 3.64
C THR A 92 -13.24 11.90 2.25
N GLU A 93 -13.00 13.17 1.88
CA GLU A 93 -12.22 13.51 0.70
C GLU A 93 -10.72 13.38 1.02
N LEU A 94 -10.01 12.66 0.17
CA LEU A 94 -8.59 12.34 0.33
C LEU A 94 -7.81 12.65 -0.95
N LEU A 95 -6.58 13.10 -0.76
CA LEU A 95 -5.57 13.08 -1.81
C LEU A 95 -4.65 11.90 -1.57
N ILE A 96 -4.70 10.90 -2.44
CA ILE A 96 -3.87 9.68 -2.35
C ILE A 96 -2.70 9.78 -3.32
N GLU A 97 -1.51 9.47 -2.82
CA GLU A 97 -0.29 9.34 -3.62
C GLU A 97 0.22 7.90 -3.56
N GLY A 98 0.74 7.43 -4.67
CA GLY A 98 1.24 6.07 -4.78
C GLY A 98 1.67 5.74 -6.21
N TYR A 99 1.36 4.53 -6.66
CA TYR A 99 1.76 4.03 -7.98
C TYR A 99 0.61 3.29 -8.65
N LEU A 100 0.53 3.41 -9.98
CA LEU A 100 -0.49 2.77 -10.80
C LEU A 100 -0.23 1.27 -10.96
N ALA A 101 -1.31 0.51 -11.13
CA ALA A 101 -1.23 -0.87 -11.58
C ALA A 101 -0.70 -0.95 -13.02
N ARG A 102 0.07 -2.01 -13.31
CA ARG A 102 0.66 -2.25 -14.63
C ARG A 102 -0.36 -2.62 -15.68
N ASP A 103 -1.47 -3.21 -15.28
CA ASP A 103 -2.53 -3.69 -16.18
C ASP A 103 -3.41 -2.57 -16.78
N GLY A 104 -3.20 -1.31 -16.38
CA GLY A 104 -3.94 -0.16 -16.86
C GLY A 104 -5.36 0.00 -16.30
N THR A 105 -5.75 -0.81 -15.32
CA THR A 105 -7.03 -0.67 -14.62
C THR A 105 -7.02 0.53 -13.66
N ASN A 106 -8.21 0.93 -13.17
CA ASN A 106 -8.36 1.95 -12.14
C ASN A 106 -8.00 1.40 -10.75
N LYS A 107 -6.76 0.96 -10.62
CA LYS A 107 -6.17 0.36 -9.45
C LYS A 107 -4.78 0.94 -9.20
N GLY A 108 -4.43 1.09 -7.94
CA GLY A 108 -3.11 1.52 -7.54
C GLY A 108 -2.74 0.99 -6.16
N VAL A 109 -1.48 1.16 -5.79
CA VAL A 109 -1.00 0.97 -4.44
C VAL A 109 -0.74 2.33 -3.80
N GLY A 110 -1.33 2.57 -2.64
CA GLY A 110 -1.18 3.83 -1.92
C GLY A 110 0.10 3.85 -1.08
N ARG A 111 0.81 4.96 -1.14
CA ARG A 111 1.93 5.28 -0.26
C ARG A 111 1.46 6.04 0.96
N ASN A 112 0.69 7.09 0.74
CA ASN A 112 0.11 7.95 1.76
C ASN A 112 -1.19 8.59 1.26
N PHE A 113 -1.95 9.17 2.20
CA PHE A 113 -3.04 10.07 1.88
C PHE A 113 -2.99 11.34 2.72
N THR A 114 -3.54 12.41 2.18
CA THR A 114 -3.63 13.72 2.82
C THR A 114 -5.09 14.14 2.92
N PHE A 115 -5.52 14.56 4.10
CA PHE A 115 -6.82 15.14 4.35
C PHE A 115 -6.91 16.59 3.83
N ALA A 116 -8.11 17.12 3.72
CA ALA A 116 -8.33 18.52 3.32
C ALA A 116 -7.68 19.54 4.26
N ASP A 117 -7.49 19.20 5.54
CA ASP A 117 -6.80 20.03 6.56
C ASP A 117 -5.27 19.96 6.49
N GLY A 118 -4.71 19.17 5.57
CA GLY A 118 -3.28 19.02 5.37
C GLY A 118 -2.63 17.91 6.19
N ARG A 119 -3.35 17.25 7.10
CA ARG A 119 -2.82 16.08 7.81
C ARG A 119 -2.53 14.95 6.85
N ARG A 120 -1.38 14.33 7.01
CA ARG A 120 -0.91 13.24 6.16
C ARG A 120 -0.76 11.96 6.97
N MET A 121 -1.18 10.84 6.39
CA MET A 121 -1.02 9.51 6.96
C MET A 121 -0.45 8.54 5.93
N PHE A 122 0.31 7.57 6.40
CA PHE A 122 0.92 6.55 5.55
C PHE A 122 0.08 5.29 5.50
N LEU A 123 0.13 4.59 4.36
CA LEU A 123 -0.73 3.43 4.11
C LEU A 123 -0.03 2.08 4.32
N GLY A 124 1.27 2.09 4.67
CA GLY A 124 2.01 0.84 4.86
C GLY A 124 2.10 0.01 3.59
N GLY A 125 2.40 -1.27 3.76
CA GLY A 125 2.47 -2.19 2.63
C GLY A 125 3.80 -2.15 1.89
N SER A 126 3.78 -2.59 0.63
CA SER A 126 4.96 -2.79 -0.20
C SER A 126 5.38 -1.57 -1.02
N ALA A 127 4.56 -0.53 -1.08
CA ALA A 127 4.89 0.67 -1.83
C ALA A 127 6.10 1.39 -1.24
N PRO A 128 7.08 1.82 -2.05
CA PRO A 128 8.19 2.61 -1.56
C PRO A 128 7.72 3.87 -0.83
N GLY A 129 8.24 4.11 0.38
CA GLY A 129 7.88 5.24 1.22
C GLY A 129 6.54 5.13 1.96
N ALA A 130 5.84 3.99 1.88
CA ALA A 130 4.53 3.80 2.53
C ALA A 130 4.60 3.71 4.06
N GLY A 131 5.76 3.47 4.63
CA GLY A 131 6.00 3.42 6.08
C GLY A 131 6.30 4.75 6.74
N GLY A 132 6.42 5.83 5.98
CA GLY A 132 6.68 7.19 6.50
C GLY A 132 8.13 7.54 6.78
N ALA A 133 9.01 6.58 6.86
CA ALA A 133 10.45 6.81 6.89
C ALA A 133 11.03 6.44 5.53
N ASP A 134 11.78 7.33 4.92
CA ASP A 134 12.74 6.92 3.91
C ASP A 134 13.73 6.01 4.63
N SER A 135 13.54 4.70 4.47
CA SER A 135 14.53 3.74 4.92
C SER A 135 15.80 4.00 4.12
N LYS A 136 16.74 4.66 4.77
CA LYS A 136 18.12 4.73 4.32
C LYS A 136 18.72 3.33 4.32
#